data_5185b1bcfd61496e80725f60194ada84
#
_entry.id   5185b1bcfd61496e80725f60194ada84
#
_cell.length_a   1.000
_cell.length_b   1.000
_cell.length_c   1.000
_cell.angle_alpha   90.00
_cell.angle_beta   90.00
_cell.angle_gamma   90.00
#
_symmetry.space_group_name_H-M   'P 1'
#
loop_
_entity.id
_entity.type
_entity.pdbx_description
1 polymer ?
#
loop_
_entity_poly.entity_id
_entity_poly.type
_entity_poly.pdbx_seq_one_letter_code
_entity_poly.pdbx_strand_id
1 'polypeptide(L)'
;MVDKCKMVDKYTFPNPDNNPWIDKYNALVLEVAEHEAENIQKKKTQPKRDDKNPVWDSTAIGIHHIIPKKVDMSLVKDKRNLLYIGIADHCVLHYYLWKANPDYAPHLAFIGRAGETFDWWHMPGGQEEWKQLYKDAAAYSKKKREAKKLNQNE
;
A
#
# COMPACT_ATOMS: atom_id res chain seq x y z
N MET A 1 26.97 -7.91 -16.72
CA MET A 1 26.66 -7.77 -16.34
C MET A 1 26.13 -7.65 -15.50
N VAL A 2 25.88 -7.62 -15.11
CA VAL A 2 25.43 -7.56 -14.40
C VAL A 2 24.84 -6.98 -13.78
N ASP A 3 24.79 -6.33 -13.86
CA ASP A 3 24.25 -5.72 -13.31
C ASP A 3 23.32 -5.72 -12.86
N LYS A 4 22.97 -6.21 -13.34
CA LYS A 4 22.13 -6.59 -12.97
C LYS A 4 21.97 -7.00 -11.81
N CYS A 5 22.55 -7.43 -11.66
CA CYS A 5 22.82 -7.58 -10.33
C CYS A 5 22.52 -6.41 -9.51
N LYS A 6 22.03 -5.49 -10.09
CA LYS A 6 21.39 -4.57 -9.36
C LYS A 6 20.26 -5.13 -8.74
N MET A 7 20.57 -5.86 -7.80
CA MET A 7 19.64 -6.16 -6.84
C MET A 7 18.98 -4.88 -6.45
N VAL A 8 17.72 -4.88 -6.61
CA VAL A 8 16.90 -3.85 -6.09
C VAL A 8 17.16 -3.82 -4.61
N ASP A 9 17.72 -2.75 -4.12
CA ASP A 9 18.06 -2.61 -2.71
C ASP A 9 16.81 -2.22 -1.92
N LYS A 10 15.84 -3.11 -1.91
CA LYS A 10 14.58 -2.94 -1.18
C LYS A 10 14.30 -4.18 -0.35
N TYR A 11 13.66 -3.96 0.80
CA TYR A 11 13.20 -5.07 1.61
C TYR A 11 12.02 -5.75 0.93
N THR A 12 11.80 -7.01 1.28
CA THR A 12 10.57 -7.71 0.95
C THR A 12 9.93 -8.16 2.26
N PHE A 13 8.66 -8.44 2.23
CA PHE A 13 7.94 -8.86 3.42
C PHE A 13 8.31 -10.32 3.73
N PRO A 14 8.73 -10.64 4.97
CA PRO A 14 9.04 -12.02 5.33
C PRO A 14 7.83 -12.93 5.14
N ASN A 15 8.05 -14.09 4.55
CA ASN A 15 6.97 -15.04 4.26
C ASN A 15 7.34 -16.47 4.63
N PRO A 16 7.58 -16.74 5.92
CA PRO A 16 7.99 -18.08 6.37
C PRO A 16 6.92 -19.14 6.15
N ASP A 17 5.65 -18.74 6.10
CA ASP A 17 4.52 -19.66 5.96
C ASP A 17 4.05 -19.83 4.51
N ASN A 18 4.80 -19.29 3.56
CA ASN A 18 4.47 -19.38 2.13
C ASN A 18 3.06 -18.89 1.80
N ASN A 19 2.65 -17.77 2.41
CA ASN A 19 1.35 -17.15 2.14
C ASN A 19 1.34 -16.63 0.70
N PRO A 20 0.40 -17.07 -0.16
CA PRO A 20 0.41 -16.66 -1.55
C PRO A 20 0.15 -15.16 -1.75
N TRP A 21 -0.54 -14.52 -0.83
CA TRP A 21 -0.78 -13.08 -0.91
C TRP A 21 0.50 -12.28 -0.63
N ILE A 22 1.35 -12.77 0.29
CA ILE A 22 2.64 -12.14 0.54
C ILE A 22 3.56 -12.34 -0.66
N ASP A 23 3.53 -13.51 -1.31
CA ASP A 23 4.30 -13.72 -2.53
C ASP A 23 3.90 -12.74 -3.62
N LYS A 24 2.61 -12.51 -3.82
CA LYS A 24 2.11 -11.53 -4.78
C LYS A 24 2.54 -10.11 -4.42
N TYR A 25 2.49 -9.79 -3.13
CA TYR A 25 2.93 -8.50 -2.61
C TYR A 25 4.40 -8.25 -2.94
N ASN A 26 5.26 -9.20 -2.60
CA ASN A 26 6.69 -9.06 -2.82
C ASN A 26 7.04 -8.98 -4.31
N ALA A 27 6.34 -9.74 -5.15
CA ALA A 27 6.55 -9.68 -6.60
C ALA A 27 6.24 -8.28 -7.14
N LEU A 28 5.14 -7.68 -6.70
CA LEU A 28 4.77 -6.34 -7.15
C LEU A 28 5.74 -5.28 -6.60
N VAL A 29 6.19 -5.42 -5.36
CA VAL A 29 7.19 -4.53 -4.79
C VAL A 29 8.45 -4.51 -5.67
N LEU A 30 8.94 -5.68 -6.05
CA LEU A 30 10.16 -5.78 -6.87
C LEU A 30 9.93 -5.20 -8.28
N GLU A 31 8.76 -5.46 -8.86
CA GLU A 31 8.42 -4.91 -10.17
C GLU A 31 8.40 -3.38 -10.15
N VAL A 32 7.75 -2.78 -9.16
CA VAL A 32 7.71 -1.32 -9.02
C VAL A 32 9.11 -0.76 -8.76
N ALA A 33 9.89 -1.46 -7.95
CA ALA A 33 11.25 -1.01 -7.61
C ALA A 33 12.16 -0.93 -8.84
N GLU A 34 11.94 -1.76 -9.84
CA GLU A 34 12.69 -1.70 -11.10
C GLU A 34 12.46 -0.38 -11.83
N HIS A 35 11.32 0.26 -11.62
CA HIS A 35 10.93 1.51 -12.28
C HIS A 35 10.89 2.69 -11.31
N GLU A 36 11.45 2.52 -10.11
CA GLU A 36 11.36 3.54 -9.07
C GLU A 36 11.98 4.88 -9.48
N ALA A 37 13.06 4.85 -10.26
CA ALA A 37 13.72 6.09 -10.71
C ALA A 37 12.74 6.99 -11.48
N GLU A 38 11.90 6.42 -12.32
CA GLU A 38 10.88 7.16 -13.06
C GLU A 38 9.84 7.76 -12.11
N ASN A 39 9.43 6.99 -11.11
CA ASN A 39 8.47 7.45 -10.12
C ASN A 39 9.03 8.59 -9.28
N ILE A 40 10.30 8.53 -8.91
CA ILE A 40 10.97 9.61 -8.18
C ILE A 40 10.94 10.91 -9.00
N GLN A 41 11.22 10.83 -10.31
CA GLN A 41 11.17 12.01 -11.16
C GLN A 41 9.76 12.58 -11.28
N LYS A 42 8.76 11.71 -11.45
CA LYS A 42 7.35 12.14 -11.49
C LYS A 42 6.94 12.83 -10.20
N LYS A 43 7.38 12.29 -9.06
CA LYS A 43 7.08 12.87 -7.76
C LYS A 43 7.60 14.30 -7.62
N LYS A 44 8.78 14.57 -8.15
CA LYS A 44 9.40 15.90 -8.07
C LYS A 44 8.60 16.96 -8.82
N THR A 45 7.90 16.57 -9.88
CA THR A 45 7.19 17.50 -10.76
C THR A 45 5.68 17.52 -10.55
N GLN A 46 5.14 16.60 -9.73
CA GLN A 46 3.70 16.54 -9.54
C GLN A 46 3.20 17.69 -8.65
N PRO A 47 1.98 18.21 -8.90
CA PRO A 47 1.40 19.24 -8.05
C PRO A 47 1.21 18.74 -6.63
N LYS A 48 1.39 19.63 -5.66
CA LYS A 48 1.13 19.28 -4.28
C LYS A 48 -0.37 19.24 -4.05
N ARG A 49 -0.80 18.29 -3.23
CA ARG A 49 -2.18 18.22 -2.77
C ARG A 49 -2.43 19.43 -1.86
N ASP A 50 -3.45 20.23 -2.17
CA ASP A 50 -3.82 21.38 -1.37
C ASP A 50 -5.35 21.55 -1.36
N ASP A 51 -5.85 22.66 -0.78
CA ASP A 51 -7.27 22.91 -0.71
C ASP A 51 -7.94 23.06 -2.06
N LYS A 52 -7.18 23.42 -3.08
CA LYS A 52 -7.69 23.57 -4.45
C LYS A 52 -7.66 22.26 -5.21
N ASN A 53 -6.74 21.35 -4.81
CA ASN A 53 -6.58 20.03 -5.40
C ASN A 53 -6.51 18.98 -4.30
N PRO A 54 -7.63 18.74 -3.59
CA PRO A 54 -7.64 17.81 -2.46
C PRO A 54 -7.52 16.35 -2.88
N VAL A 55 -7.68 16.07 -4.16
CA VAL A 55 -7.74 14.71 -4.68
C VAL A 55 -6.59 14.48 -5.66
N TRP A 56 -5.90 13.36 -5.52
CA TRP A 56 -4.87 12.94 -6.47
C TRP A 56 -5.53 12.17 -7.60
N ASP A 57 -5.07 12.40 -8.82
CA ASP A 57 -5.50 11.60 -9.96
C ASP A 57 -4.73 10.27 -9.98
N SER A 58 -5.08 9.39 -10.94
CA SER A 58 -4.50 8.05 -11.04
C SER A 58 -3.00 8.04 -11.37
N THR A 59 -2.44 9.18 -11.76
CA THR A 59 -1.01 9.29 -12.10
C THR A 59 -0.14 9.75 -10.93
N ALA A 60 -0.76 10.11 -9.80
CA ALA A 60 -0.03 10.61 -8.65
C ALA A 60 0.91 9.55 -8.08
N ILE A 61 2.06 10.02 -7.58
CA ILE A 61 3.06 9.17 -6.96
C ILE A 61 3.06 9.40 -5.45
N GLY A 62 3.00 8.31 -4.69
CA GLY A 62 3.13 8.34 -3.23
C GLY A 62 4.36 7.58 -2.79
N ILE A 63 4.55 7.53 -1.48
CA ILE A 63 5.63 6.75 -0.87
C ILE A 63 4.99 5.67 -0.02
N HIS A 64 5.37 4.43 -0.29
CA HIS A 64 4.86 3.26 0.41
C HIS A 64 5.93 2.69 1.33
N HIS A 65 5.54 2.32 2.56
CA HIS A 65 6.40 1.59 3.47
C HIS A 65 6.20 0.09 3.19
N ILE A 66 7.25 -0.57 2.71
CA ILE A 66 7.17 -1.98 2.31
C ILE A 66 6.81 -2.86 3.50
N ILE A 67 7.53 -2.69 4.61
CA ILE A 67 7.18 -3.33 5.88
C ILE A 67 6.45 -2.28 6.72
N PRO A 68 5.18 -2.49 7.03
CA PRO A 68 4.40 -1.49 7.75
C PRO A 68 4.98 -1.14 9.11
N LYS A 69 4.80 0.10 9.50
CA LYS A 69 5.22 0.62 10.80
C LYS A 69 4.75 -0.24 11.97
N LYS A 70 3.55 -0.80 11.87
CA LYS A 70 3.01 -1.70 12.89
C LYS A 70 3.79 -2.99 13.02
N VAL A 71 4.40 -3.45 11.95
CA VAL A 71 5.19 -4.68 11.94
C VAL A 71 6.58 -4.43 12.48
N ASP A 72 7.22 -3.36 12.01
CA ASP A 72 8.57 -3.01 12.46
C ASP A 72 8.79 -1.50 12.40
N MET A 73 8.68 -0.84 13.53
CA MET A 73 8.85 0.60 13.66
C MET A 73 10.27 1.06 13.29
N SER A 74 11.27 0.21 13.50
CA SER A 74 12.67 0.58 13.25
C SER A 74 12.96 0.85 11.79
N LEU A 75 12.13 0.36 10.87
CA LEU A 75 12.34 0.49 9.44
C LEU A 75 11.65 1.70 8.82
N VAL A 76 10.93 2.49 9.61
CA VAL A 76 10.07 3.55 9.09
C VAL A 76 10.83 4.61 8.29
N LYS A 77 12.09 4.84 8.61
CA LYS A 77 12.93 5.84 7.92
C LYS A 77 14.01 5.21 7.03
N ASP A 78 14.06 3.88 6.98
CA ASP A 78 15.06 3.18 6.17
C ASP A 78 14.68 3.32 4.69
N LYS A 79 15.57 3.85 3.88
CA LYS A 79 15.32 4.06 2.44
C LYS A 79 15.00 2.75 1.72
N ARG A 80 15.54 1.62 2.18
CA ARG A 80 15.25 0.32 1.59
C ARG A 80 13.84 -0.14 1.86
N ASN A 81 13.16 0.49 2.84
CA ASN A 81 11.77 0.22 3.18
C ASN A 81 10.80 1.22 2.53
N LEU A 82 11.30 2.19 1.81
CA LEU A 82 10.48 3.20 1.15
C LEU A 82 10.42 2.91 -0.35
N LEU A 83 9.23 3.03 -0.93
CA LEU A 83 9.03 2.73 -2.34
C LEU A 83 8.17 3.84 -2.96
N TYR A 84 8.74 4.53 -3.94
CA TYR A 84 7.99 5.53 -4.72
C TYR A 84 7.11 4.80 -5.72
N ILE A 85 5.81 4.99 -5.62
CA ILE A 85 4.85 4.12 -6.28
C ILE A 85 3.63 4.92 -6.76
N GLY A 86 3.10 4.54 -7.93
CA GLY A 86 1.85 5.09 -8.43
C GLY A 86 0.69 4.67 -7.53
N ILE A 87 -0.35 5.51 -7.48
CA ILE A 87 -1.48 5.28 -6.59
C ILE A 87 -2.22 3.97 -6.89
N ALA A 88 -2.29 3.58 -8.16
CA ALA A 88 -2.94 2.32 -8.55
C ALA A 88 -2.22 1.11 -7.94
N ASP A 89 -0.91 1.04 -8.12
CA ASP A 89 -0.10 -0.05 -7.57
C ASP A 89 -0.09 -0.03 -6.05
N HIS A 90 -0.09 1.17 -5.46
CA HIS A 90 -0.13 1.35 -4.01
C HIS A 90 -1.40 0.70 -3.42
N CYS A 91 -2.53 0.94 -4.06
CA CYS A 91 -3.79 0.31 -3.65
C CYS A 91 -3.74 -1.21 -3.73
N VAL A 92 -3.12 -1.75 -4.80
CA VAL A 92 -2.99 -3.19 -4.98
C VAL A 92 -2.08 -3.80 -3.91
N LEU A 93 -0.98 -3.11 -3.54
CA LEU A 93 -0.12 -3.57 -2.46
C LEU A 93 -0.86 -3.66 -1.14
N HIS A 94 -1.63 -2.63 -0.79
CA HIS A 94 -2.42 -2.67 0.44
C HIS A 94 -3.50 -3.75 0.39
N TYR A 95 -4.08 -4.00 -0.77
CA TYR A 95 -5.03 -5.08 -0.96
C TYR A 95 -4.38 -6.45 -0.66
N TYR A 96 -3.19 -6.69 -1.20
CA TYR A 96 -2.48 -7.94 -0.95
C TYR A 96 -2.16 -8.13 0.55
N LEU A 97 -1.71 -7.07 1.20
CA LEU A 97 -1.43 -7.11 2.64
C LEU A 97 -2.70 -7.40 3.44
N TRP A 98 -3.81 -6.76 3.06
CA TRP A 98 -5.11 -6.99 3.70
C TRP A 98 -5.54 -8.46 3.58
N LYS A 99 -5.38 -9.03 2.40
CA LYS A 99 -5.74 -10.44 2.18
C LYS A 99 -4.85 -11.38 2.96
N ALA A 100 -3.59 -11.02 3.15
CA ALA A 100 -2.66 -11.82 3.94
C ALA A 100 -3.01 -11.73 5.44
N ASN A 101 -3.23 -10.52 5.94
CA ASN A 101 -3.61 -10.26 7.32
C ASN A 101 -4.13 -8.81 7.43
N PRO A 102 -5.41 -8.62 7.81
CA PRO A 102 -5.98 -7.26 7.91
C PRO A 102 -5.16 -6.30 8.77
N ASP A 103 -4.43 -6.80 9.77
CA ASP A 103 -3.59 -5.96 10.62
C ASP A 103 -2.41 -5.34 9.89
N TYR A 104 -2.02 -5.89 8.74
CA TYR A 104 -0.91 -5.34 7.95
C TYR A 104 -1.34 -4.13 7.12
N ALA A 105 -2.62 -3.87 6.97
CA ALA A 105 -3.12 -2.78 6.13
C ALA A 105 -4.14 -1.92 6.90
N PRO A 106 -3.73 -1.27 8.01
CA PRO A 106 -4.67 -0.52 8.83
C PRO A 106 -5.27 0.71 8.15
N HIS A 107 -4.66 1.17 7.06
CA HIS A 107 -5.10 2.37 6.33
C HIS A 107 -5.89 2.05 5.08
N LEU A 108 -6.37 0.82 4.93
CA LEU A 108 -7.11 0.42 3.74
C LEU A 108 -8.35 1.28 3.50
N ALA A 109 -9.01 1.72 4.57
CA ALA A 109 -10.15 2.62 4.46
C ALA A 109 -9.77 3.98 3.86
N PHE A 110 -8.56 4.45 4.13
CA PHE A 110 -8.03 5.69 3.54
C PHE A 110 -7.82 5.50 2.04
N ILE A 111 -7.31 4.36 1.64
CA ILE A 111 -7.10 4.03 0.23
C ILE A 111 -8.43 3.90 -0.50
N GLY A 112 -9.47 3.48 0.20
CA GLY A 112 -10.83 3.47 -0.32
C GLY A 112 -11.30 4.84 -0.77
N ARG A 113 -10.95 5.89 -0.04
CA ARG A 113 -11.28 7.26 -0.43
C ARG A 113 -10.50 7.69 -1.68
N ALA A 114 -9.23 7.35 -1.74
CA ALA A 114 -8.42 7.62 -2.93
C ALA A 114 -9.00 6.88 -4.15
N GLY A 115 -9.58 5.72 -3.92
CA GLY A 115 -10.19 4.91 -4.97
C GLY A 115 -11.41 5.52 -5.61
N GLU A 116 -12.04 6.53 -5.00
CA GLU A 116 -13.17 7.23 -5.62
C GLU A 116 -12.75 7.99 -6.88
N THR A 117 -11.46 8.29 -6.99
CA THR A 117 -10.94 9.06 -8.12
C THR A 117 -9.96 8.28 -8.96
N PHE A 118 -9.78 7.00 -8.65
CA PHE A 118 -8.80 6.22 -9.36
C PHE A 118 -9.48 5.05 -10.07
N ASP A 119 -8.82 4.58 -11.12
CA ASP A 119 -9.35 3.51 -11.96
C ASP A 119 -9.28 2.15 -11.25
N TRP A 120 -10.34 1.79 -10.60
CA TRP A 120 -10.42 0.49 -9.90
C TRP A 120 -10.37 -0.72 -10.84
N TRP A 121 -10.26 -0.49 -12.14
CA TRP A 121 -9.99 -1.54 -13.12
C TRP A 121 -8.67 -2.27 -12.83
N HIS A 122 -7.74 -1.59 -12.17
CA HIS A 122 -6.44 -2.16 -11.85
C HIS A 122 -6.50 -3.10 -10.65
N MET A 123 -7.62 -3.11 -9.92
CA MET A 123 -7.76 -4.01 -8.78
C MET A 123 -8.01 -5.43 -9.22
N PRO A 124 -7.32 -6.41 -8.63
CA PRO A 124 -7.66 -7.82 -8.87
C PRO A 124 -9.13 -8.06 -8.50
N GLY A 125 -9.89 -8.68 -9.41
CA GLY A 125 -11.32 -8.88 -9.20
C GLY A 125 -12.20 -7.70 -9.60
N GLY A 126 -11.63 -6.57 -9.98
CA GLY A 126 -12.37 -5.41 -10.50
C GLY A 126 -13.27 -4.73 -9.49
N GLN A 127 -14.35 -4.14 -10.01
CA GLN A 127 -15.25 -3.30 -9.20
C GLN A 127 -15.92 -4.04 -8.05
N GLU A 128 -16.33 -5.26 -8.28
CA GLU A 128 -17.04 -6.05 -7.27
C GLU A 128 -16.13 -6.35 -6.07
N GLU A 129 -14.90 -6.75 -6.35
CA GLU A 129 -13.90 -6.98 -5.29
C GLU A 129 -13.60 -5.70 -4.53
N TRP A 130 -13.50 -4.58 -5.24
CA TRP A 130 -13.25 -3.28 -4.62
C TRP A 130 -14.37 -2.89 -3.65
N LYS A 131 -15.62 -3.06 -4.06
CA LYS A 131 -16.77 -2.76 -3.21
C LYS A 131 -16.79 -3.62 -1.96
N GLN A 132 -16.51 -4.91 -2.12
CA GLN A 132 -16.47 -5.83 -0.99
C GLN A 132 -15.34 -5.49 -0.04
N LEU A 133 -14.17 -5.19 -0.59
CA LEU A 133 -13.00 -4.79 0.17
C LEU A 133 -13.29 -3.56 1.04
N TYR A 134 -13.94 -2.57 0.45
CA TYR A 134 -14.28 -1.34 1.16
C TYR A 134 -15.22 -1.62 2.34
N LYS A 135 -16.22 -2.45 2.14
CA LYS A 135 -17.15 -2.86 3.20
C LYS A 135 -16.44 -3.61 4.32
N ASP A 136 -15.59 -4.55 3.95
CA ASP A 136 -14.86 -5.37 4.91
C ASP A 136 -13.88 -4.51 5.74
N ALA A 137 -13.19 -3.59 5.10
CA ALA A 137 -12.26 -2.70 5.77
C ALA A 137 -12.97 -1.75 6.75
N ALA A 138 -14.12 -1.24 6.34
CA ALA A 138 -14.93 -0.37 7.20
C ALA A 138 -15.43 -1.13 8.44
N ALA A 139 -15.91 -2.35 8.25
CA ALA A 139 -16.39 -3.19 9.35
C ALA A 139 -15.25 -3.54 10.32
N TYR A 140 -14.08 -3.87 9.78
CA TYR A 140 -12.90 -4.19 10.58
C TYR A 140 -12.46 -3.00 11.43
N SER A 141 -12.42 -1.81 10.84
CA SER A 141 -12.05 -0.58 11.54
C SER A 141 -13.04 -0.26 12.66
N LYS A 142 -14.34 -0.48 12.41
CA LYS A 142 -15.38 -0.27 13.42
C LYS A 142 -15.20 -1.21 14.61
N LYS A 143 -14.96 -2.49 14.36
CA LYS A 143 -14.72 -3.47 15.43
C LYS A 143 -13.51 -3.09 16.27
N LYS A 144 -12.45 -2.62 15.65
CA LYS A 144 -11.24 -2.20 16.39
C LYS A 144 -11.53 -1.00 17.28
N ARG A 145 -12.30 -0.02 16.79
CA ARG A 145 -12.66 1.14 17.60
C ARG A 145 -13.52 0.75 18.81
N GLU A 146 -14.47 -0.16 18.61
CA GLU A 146 -15.34 -0.65 19.69
C GLU A 146 -14.54 -1.40 20.75
N ALA A 147 -13.63 -2.28 20.34
CA ALA A 147 -12.76 -3.01 21.26
C ALA A 147 -11.88 -2.06 22.07
N LYS A 148 -11.35 -1.01 21.44
CA LYS A 148 -10.53 -0.02 22.12
C LYS A 148 -11.33 0.76 23.17
N LYS A 149 -12.59 1.10 22.86
CA LYS A 149 -13.48 1.79 23.80
C LYS A 149 -13.79 0.93 25.02
N LEU A 150 -14.06 -0.36 24.80
CA LEU A 150 -14.31 -1.29 25.90
C LEU A 150 -13.10 -1.40 26.84
N ASN A 151 -11.90 -1.47 26.27
CA ASN A 151 -10.69 -1.54 27.08
C ASN A 151 -10.43 -0.25 27.87
N GLN A 152 -10.86 0.90 27.36
CA GLN A 152 -10.69 2.16 28.06
C GLN A 152 -11.69 2.37 29.19
N ASN A 153 -12.80 1.63 29.18
CA ASN A 153 -13.84 1.74 30.18
C ASN A 153 -13.65 0.74 31.35
N GLU A 154 -12.60 -0.05 31.31
CA GLU A 154 -12.22 -0.94 32.42
C GLU A 154 -11.20 -0.25 33.36
#